data_aafd611918025aca0b4e63ea9bfa1726
#
_entry.id   aafd611918025aca0b4e63ea9bfa1726
#
_cell.length_a   1.000
_cell.length_b   1.000
_cell.length_c   1.000
_cell.angle_alpha   90.00
_cell.angle_beta   90.00
_cell.angle_gamma   90.00
#
_symmetry.space_group_name_H-M   'P 1'
#
loop_
_entity.id
_entity.type
_entity.pdbx_description
1 polymer ?
#
loop_
_entity_poly.entity_id
_entity_poly.type
_entity_poly.pdbx_seq_one_letter_code
_entity_poly.pdbx_strand_id
1 'polypeptide(L)' 'MDWIDEILASEPISNAQIAVIEGLLTSVPYEQDDIRDIENGLLHLTYKEAYELIGKLKEDYIPKDPREQFNKITKRWQ' A
#
# COMPACT_ATOMS: atom_id res chain seq x y z
N MET A 1 25.52 4.08 0.93
CA MET A 1 24.05 4.07 1.03
C MET A 1 23.39 4.71 -0.17
N ASP A 2 23.98 5.78 -0.67
CA ASP A 2 23.39 6.52 -1.78
C ASP A 2 23.25 5.70 -3.06
N TRP A 3 24.21 4.80 -3.33
CA TRP A 3 24.18 3.96 -4.53
C TRP A 3 23.03 2.94 -4.47
N ILE A 4 22.67 2.47 -3.27
CA ILE A 4 21.52 1.55 -3.10
C ILE A 4 20.22 2.28 -3.40
N ASP A 5 20.09 3.52 -2.92
CA ASP A 5 18.89 4.33 -3.20
C ASP A 5 18.76 4.62 -4.69
N GLU A 6 19.88 4.90 -5.38
CA GLU A 6 19.86 5.11 -6.81
C GLU A 6 19.44 3.86 -7.56
N ILE A 7 19.92 2.69 -7.16
CA ILE A 7 19.53 1.42 -7.77
C ILE A 7 18.03 1.17 -7.55
N LEU A 8 17.56 1.35 -6.33
CA LEU A 8 16.14 1.15 -6.01
C LEU A 8 15.26 2.15 -6.74
N ALA A 9 15.74 3.37 -6.94
CA ALA A 9 14.98 4.39 -7.65
C ALA A 9 14.89 4.11 -9.16
N SER A 10 15.84 3.36 -9.72
CA SER A 10 15.86 3.03 -11.14
C SER A 10 15.23 1.67 -11.46
N GLU A 11 15.10 0.79 -10.47
CA GLU A 11 14.50 -0.52 -10.68
C GLU A 11 12.98 -0.41 -10.84
N PRO A 12 12.39 -1.20 -11.75
CA PRO A 12 10.93 -1.20 -11.90
C PRO A 12 10.25 -1.89 -10.72
N ILE A 13 8.96 -1.62 -10.57
CA ILE A 13 8.14 -2.29 -9.55
C ILE A 13 8.21 -3.81 -9.74
N SER A 14 8.27 -4.55 -8.64
CA SER A 14 8.29 -6.00 -8.67
C SER A 14 6.87 -6.58 -8.66
N ASN A 15 6.75 -7.83 -9.13
CA ASN A 15 5.46 -8.52 -9.10
C ASN A 15 4.94 -8.69 -7.67
N ALA A 16 5.84 -8.93 -6.72
CA ALA A 16 5.46 -9.05 -5.31
C ALA A 16 4.87 -7.75 -4.80
N GLN A 17 5.45 -6.61 -5.17
CA GLN A 17 4.94 -5.30 -4.78
C GLN A 17 3.57 -5.03 -5.40
N ILE A 18 3.38 -5.40 -6.66
CA ILE A 18 2.10 -5.25 -7.33
C ILE A 18 1.02 -6.02 -6.58
N ALA A 19 1.30 -7.26 -6.22
CA ALA A 19 0.34 -8.09 -5.49
C ALA A 19 0.00 -7.48 -4.11
N VAL A 20 1.00 -6.96 -3.40
CA VAL A 20 0.78 -6.33 -2.10
C VAL A 20 -0.08 -5.08 -2.25
N ILE A 21 0.23 -4.23 -3.23
CA ILE A 21 -0.52 -3.00 -3.46
C ILE A 21 -1.97 -3.31 -3.83
N GLU A 22 -2.19 -4.24 -4.74
CA GLU A 22 -3.54 -4.63 -5.14
C GLU A 22 -4.34 -5.17 -3.96
N GLY A 23 -3.70 -5.98 -3.10
CA GLY A 23 -4.33 -6.49 -1.90
C GLY A 23 -4.70 -5.38 -0.93
N LEU A 24 -3.82 -4.41 -0.72
CA LEU A 24 -4.08 -3.28 0.17
C LEU A 24 -5.19 -2.37 -0.37
N LEU A 25 -5.25 -2.19 -1.68
CA LEU A 25 -6.28 -1.33 -2.30
C LEU A 25 -7.70 -1.85 -2.08
N THR A 26 -7.87 -3.12 -1.76
CA THR A 26 -9.19 -3.68 -1.49
C THR A 26 -9.75 -3.25 -0.13
N SER A 27 -8.92 -2.69 0.74
CA SER A 27 -9.30 -2.40 2.12
C SER A 27 -8.96 -0.98 2.58
N VAL A 28 -8.56 -0.11 1.66
CA VAL A 28 -8.32 1.30 1.99
C VAL A 28 -9.59 2.11 1.73
N PRO A 29 -9.81 3.20 2.50
CA PRO A 29 -11.03 4.02 2.36
C PRO A 29 -10.90 5.06 1.25
N TYR A 30 -10.34 4.66 0.12
CA TYR A 30 -10.17 5.55 -1.02
C TYR A 30 -11.36 5.44 -1.96
N GLU A 31 -11.64 6.51 -2.70
CA GLU A 31 -12.67 6.50 -3.71
C GLU A 31 -12.24 5.62 -4.90
N GLN A 32 -13.22 5.11 -5.64
CA GLN A 32 -12.94 4.23 -6.78
C GLN A 32 -12.05 4.89 -7.81
N ASP A 33 -12.24 6.19 -8.04
CA ASP A 33 -11.42 6.93 -9.00
C ASP A 33 -9.96 6.98 -8.56
N ASP A 34 -9.72 7.19 -7.28
CA ASP A 34 -8.36 7.22 -6.73
C ASP A 34 -7.71 5.84 -6.83
N ILE A 35 -8.45 4.79 -6.52
CA ILE A 35 -7.95 3.42 -6.63
C ILE A 35 -7.60 3.11 -8.08
N ARG A 36 -8.47 3.50 -9.01
CA ARG A 36 -8.24 3.29 -10.44
C ARG A 36 -6.99 4.03 -10.93
N ASP A 37 -6.79 5.27 -10.46
CA ASP A 37 -5.60 6.03 -10.82
C ASP A 37 -4.34 5.35 -10.34
N ILE A 38 -4.34 4.83 -9.12
CA ILE A 38 -3.20 4.09 -8.58
C ILE A 38 -2.94 2.83 -9.40
N GLU A 39 -3.99 2.06 -9.70
CA GLU A 39 -3.86 0.84 -10.50
C GLU A 39 -3.34 1.12 -11.90
N ASN A 40 -3.83 2.18 -12.54
CA ASN A 40 -3.39 2.54 -13.89
C ASN A 40 -1.93 2.99 -13.94
N GLY A 41 -1.43 3.61 -12.88
CA GLY A 41 -0.05 4.04 -12.80
C GLY A 41 0.91 3.02 -12.23
N LEU A 42 0.40 1.87 -11.79
CA LEU A 42 1.17 0.91 -11.00
C LEU A 42 2.40 0.40 -11.73
N LEU A 43 2.27 0.03 -13.01
CA LEU A 43 3.36 -0.51 -13.80
C LEU A 43 4.42 0.53 -14.15
N HIS A 44 4.13 1.80 -13.95
CA HIS A 44 5.08 2.89 -14.21
C HIS A 44 5.87 3.29 -12.98
N LEU A 45 5.57 2.70 -11.83
CA LEU A 45 6.28 2.99 -10.59
C LEU A 45 7.64 2.32 -10.56
N THR A 46 8.60 2.98 -9.92
CA THR A 46 9.89 2.34 -9.59
C THR A 46 9.73 1.53 -8.31
N TYR A 47 10.72 0.69 -8.03
CA TYR A 47 10.75 -0.10 -6.80
C TYR A 47 10.63 0.80 -5.56
N LYS A 48 11.36 1.92 -5.55
CA LYS A 48 11.34 2.85 -4.44
C LYS A 48 9.97 3.51 -4.28
N GLU A 49 9.38 3.96 -5.39
CA GLU A 49 8.05 4.56 -5.36
C GLU A 49 7.00 3.57 -4.87
N ALA A 50 7.09 2.32 -5.31
CA ALA A 50 6.18 1.27 -4.87
C ALA A 50 6.34 0.99 -3.37
N TYR A 51 7.57 0.98 -2.87
CA TYR A 51 7.85 0.79 -1.45
C TYR A 51 7.20 1.89 -0.62
N GLU A 52 7.33 3.13 -1.05
CA GLU A 52 6.73 4.27 -0.37
C GLU A 52 5.20 4.20 -0.40
N LEU A 53 4.64 3.81 -1.55
CA LEU A 53 3.20 3.65 -1.69
C LEU A 53 2.67 2.55 -0.76
N ILE A 54 3.36 1.42 -0.67
CA ILE A 54 2.97 0.34 0.24
C ILE A 54 2.94 0.83 1.68
N GLY A 55 3.94 1.62 2.08
CA GLY A 55 3.97 2.19 3.42
C GLY A 55 2.76 3.07 3.70
N LYS A 56 2.41 3.93 2.73
CA LYS A 56 1.25 4.81 2.86
C LYS A 56 -0.06 4.01 2.91
N LEU A 57 -0.19 3.00 2.05
CA LEU A 57 -1.39 2.17 2.02
C LEU A 57 -1.57 1.38 3.31
N LYS A 58 -0.48 0.93 3.91
CA LYS A 58 -0.54 0.24 5.20
C LYS A 58 -1.05 1.15 6.31
N GLU A 59 -0.69 2.42 6.27
CA GLU A 59 -1.18 3.39 7.26
C GLU A 59 -2.69 3.61 7.12
N ASP A 60 -3.20 3.59 5.88
CA ASP A 60 -4.62 3.83 5.61
C ASP A 60 -5.43 2.54 5.57
N TYR A 61 -4.78 1.40 5.67
CA TYR A 61 -5.41 0.10 5.56
C TYR A 61 -6.41 -0.15 6.69
N ILE A 62 -7.62 -0.55 6.32
CA ILE A 62 -8.66 -0.92 7.27
C ILE A 62 -8.77 -2.45 7.27
N PRO A 63 -8.43 -3.12 8.39
CA PRO A 63 -8.56 -4.58 8.45
C PRO A 63 -9.99 -5.03 8.22
N LYS A 64 -10.16 -6.05 7.38
CA LYS A 64 -11.48 -6.65 7.14
C LYS A 64 -11.85 -7.68 8.18
N ASP A 65 -10.88 -8.11 8.99
CA ASP A 65 -11.12 -9.08 10.04
C ASP A 65 -11.95 -8.43 11.15
N PRO A 66 -13.18 -8.93 11.38
CA PRO A 66 -14.02 -8.37 12.44
C PRO A 66 -13.37 -8.39 13.81
N ARG A 67 -12.50 -9.39 14.06
CA ARG A 67 -11.82 -9.50 15.35
C ARG A 67 -10.85 -8.35 15.56
N GLU A 68 -10.11 -7.96 14.55
CA GLU A 68 -9.18 -6.84 14.65
C GLU A 68 -9.92 -5.53 14.87
N GLN A 69 -11.02 -5.33 14.17
CA GLN A 69 -11.86 -4.15 14.34
C GLN A 69 -12.47 -4.13 15.74
N PHE A 70 -12.95 -5.26 16.20
CA PHE A 70 -13.51 -5.39 17.54
C PHE A 70 -12.47 -5.06 18.61
N ASN A 71 -11.27 -5.59 18.47
CA ASN A 71 -10.19 -5.32 19.42
C ASN A 71 -9.82 -3.84 19.45
N LYS A 72 -9.79 -3.19 18.31
CA LYS A 72 -9.54 -1.75 18.25
C LYS A 72 -10.60 -0.95 18.97
N ILE A 73 -11.86 -1.32 18.76
CA ILE A 73 -12.99 -0.67 19.41
C ILE A 73 -12.93 -0.91 20.92
N THR A 74 -12.66 -2.14 21.33
CA THR A 74 -12.58 -2.50 22.74
C THR A 74 -11.46 -1.74 23.45
N LYS A 75 -10.30 -1.63 22.82
CA LYS A 75 -9.19 -0.87 23.38
C LYS A 75 -9.53 0.61 23.54
N ARG A 76 -10.33 1.12 22.62
CA ARG A 76 -10.79 2.51 22.68
C ARG A 76 -11.66 2.79 23.87
N TRP A 77 -12.46 1.82 24.25
CA TRP A 77 -13.43 1.97 25.33
C TRP A 77 -12.81 1.74 26.71
N GLN A 78 -11.64 1.16 26.73
CA GLN A 78 -10.87 0.94 27.97
C GLN A 78 -9.85 2.06 28.16
#